data_00c2e999d094ac66d96621efb2a78591
#
_entry.id   00c2e999d094ac66d96621efb2a78591
#
_cell.length_a   1.000
_cell.length_b   1.000
_cell.length_c   1.000
_cell.angle_alpha   90.00
_cell.angle_beta   90.00
_cell.angle_gamma   90.00
#
_symmetry.space_group_name_H-M   'P 1'
#
loop_
_entity.id
_entity.type
_entity.pdbx_description
1 polymer ?
#
loop_
_entity_poly.entity_id
_entity_poly.type
_entity_poly.pdbx_seq_one_letter_code
_entity_poly.pdbx_strand_id
1 'polypeptide(L)'
;KRTHDDLTDLLAVGAKIRLVKGAYREKAKIAFKSIKDVDSNYFKLMKMLFKEGNEFGIATHDCNLINGAKKLSKVYDKKFEFQFLKGVRDELKPKLLKEGFKVSEYIPYGTNWLPYSIRRLKERKRNILLLGHSFIRSHLV
;
A
#
# COMPACT_ATOMS: atom_id res chain seq x y z
N LYS A 1 -15.37 1.29 -3.74
CA LYS A 1 -16.36 0.80 -4.71
C LYS A 1 -16.23 1.59 -6.01
N ARG A 2 -16.26 2.91 -5.96
CA ARG A 2 -16.07 3.80 -7.13
C ARG A 2 -14.70 3.64 -7.79
N THR A 3 -13.67 3.28 -7.04
CA THR A 3 -12.27 3.22 -7.47
C THR A 3 -12.03 2.39 -8.75
N HIS A 4 -12.90 1.43 -9.07
CA HIS A 4 -12.78 0.66 -10.30
C HIS A 4 -12.97 1.55 -11.53
N ASP A 5 -14.02 2.33 -11.54
CA ASP A 5 -14.36 3.23 -12.65
C ASP A 5 -13.32 4.35 -12.74
N ASP A 6 -12.99 4.99 -11.60
CA ASP A 6 -11.92 5.97 -11.51
C ASP A 6 -10.58 5.44 -12.06
N LEU A 7 -10.26 4.16 -11.79
CA LEU A 7 -9.03 3.53 -12.26
C LEU A 7 -9.06 3.33 -13.79
N THR A 8 -10.19 2.94 -14.35
CA THR A 8 -10.35 2.76 -15.79
C THR A 8 -10.10 4.08 -16.53
N ASP A 9 -10.68 5.17 -16.04
CA ASP A 9 -10.49 6.51 -16.63
C ASP A 9 -9.03 6.96 -16.54
N LEU A 10 -8.36 6.72 -15.39
CA LEU A 10 -6.96 7.07 -15.20
C LEU A 10 -6.01 6.24 -16.08
N LEU A 11 -6.33 4.97 -16.31
CA LEU A 11 -5.57 4.11 -17.21
C LEU A 11 -5.69 4.57 -18.67
N ALA A 12 -6.88 5.00 -19.08
CA ALA A 12 -7.13 5.50 -20.44
C ALA A 12 -6.27 6.73 -20.79
N VAL A 13 -5.97 7.58 -19.80
CA VAL A 13 -5.10 8.76 -19.99
C VAL A 13 -3.63 8.49 -19.67
N GLY A 14 -3.25 7.24 -19.40
CA GLY A 14 -1.87 6.86 -19.10
C GLY A 14 -1.31 7.41 -17.78
N ALA A 15 -2.16 7.72 -16.83
CA ALA A 15 -1.76 8.33 -15.56
C ALA A 15 -0.81 7.44 -14.74
N LYS A 16 0.14 8.08 -14.04
CA LYS A 16 0.94 7.41 -13.01
C LYS A 16 0.10 7.23 -11.75
N ILE A 17 -0.10 5.99 -11.32
CA ILE A 17 -1.08 5.64 -10.30
C ILE A 17 -0.41 5.08 -9.05
N ARG A 18 -0.90 5.50 -7.89
CA ARG A 18 -0.56 4.93 -6.60
C ARG A 18 -1.75 4.20 -6.01
N LEU A 19 -1.69 2.87 -5.96
CA LEU A 19 -2.73 2.07 -5.35
C LEU A 19 -2.52 1.96 -3.83
N VAL A 20 -3.50 2.48 -3.07
CA VAL A 20 -3.47 2.55 -1.60
C VAL A 20 -4.65 1.81 -1.01
N LYS A 21 -4.45 1.07 0.08
CA LYS A 21 -5.52 0.30 0.74
C LYS A 21 -6.59 1.17 1.42
N GLY A 22 -6.41 2.50 1.44
CA GLY A 22 -7.31 3.44 2.11
C GLY A 22 -7.23 3.36 3.63
N ALA A 23 -7.31 4.50 4.30
CA ALA A 23 -7.20 4.61 5.74
C ALA A 23 -8.47 5.18 6.38
N TYR A 24 -9.30 5.87 5.60
CA TYR A 24 -10.49 6.55 6.10
C TYR A 24 -11.71 5.62 6.19
N ARG A 25 -12.55 5.87 7.21
CA ARG A 25 -13.85 5.23 7.33
C ARG A 25 -14.85 6.03 6.52
N GLU A 26 -15.25 5.47 5.39
CA GLU A 26 -16.27 6.06 4.52
C GLU A 26 -17.62 5.39 4.68
N LYS A 27 -18.67 6.04 4.16
CA LYS A 27 -20.03 5.47 4.16
C LYS A 27 -20.06 4.17 3.36
N ALA A 28 -20.87 3.19 3.81
CA ALA A 28 -20.98 1.88 3.16
C ALA A 28 -21.41 1.94 1.68
N LYS A 29 -22.05 3.04 1.28
CA LYS A 29 -22.44 3.28 -0.13
C LYS A 29 -21.23 3.34 -1.05
N ILE A 30 -20.10 3.94 -0.61
CA ILE A 30 -18.92 4.22 -1.43
C ILE A 30 -17.70 3.37 -1.08
N ALA A 31 -17.67 2.74 0.10
CA ALA A 31 -16.55 1.92 0.55
C ALA A 31 -17.00 0.52 1.02
N PHE A 32 -16.07 -0.43 1.00
CA PHE A 32 -16.26 -1.73 1.62
C PHE A 32 -16.01 -1.64 3.13
N LYS A 33 -16.83 -2.33 3.94
CA LYS A 33 -16.66 -2.37 5.41
C LYS A 33 -15.81 -3.54 5.87
N SER A 34 -15.92 -4.67 5.18
CA SER A 34 -15.15 -5.88 5.49
C SER A 34 -13.72 -5.74 4.99
N ILE A 35 -12.75 -6.11 5.83
CA ILE A 35 -11.33 -6.16 5.44
C ILE A 35 -11.13 -7.13 4.26
N LYS A 36 -11.83 -8.25 4.28
CA LYS A 36 -11.76 -9.26 3.22
C LYS A 36 -12.21 -8.69 1.87
N ASP A 37 -13.28 -7.89 1.85
CA ASP A 37 -13.75 -7.26 0.63
C ASP A 37 -12.79 -6.17 0.14
N VAL A 38 -12.20 -5.40 1.08
CA VAL A 38 -11.17 -4.40 0.75
C VAL A 38 -9.95 -5.08 0.13
N ASP A 39 -9.48 -6.19 0.70
CA ASP A 39 -8.31 -6.92 0.20
C ASP A 39 -8.58 -7.56 -1.17
N SER A 40 -9.76 -8.16 -1.33
CA SER A 40 -10.20 -8.72 -2.62
C SER A 40 -10.29 -7.63 -3.70
N ASN A 41 -10.89 -6.49 -3.37
CA ASN A 41 -10.99 -5.36 -4.31
C ASN A 41 -9.61 -4.76 -4.62
N TYR A 42 -8.75 -4.62 -3.62
CA TYR A 42 -7.36 -4.16 -3.83
C TYR A 42 -6.63 -5.07 -4.82
N PHE A 43 -6.76 -6.39 -4.65
CA PHE A 43 -6.14 -7.37 -5.54
C PHE A 43 -6.68 -7.28 -6.98
N LYS A 44 -7.99 -7.06 -7.15
CA LYS A 44 -8.60 -6.84 -8.47
C LYS A 44 -8.01 -5.60 -9.15
N LEU A 45 -7.96 -4.48 -8.45
CA LEU A 45 -7.41 -3.22 -8.97
C LEU A 45 -5.91 -3.35 -9.27
N MET A 46 -5.16 -4.03 -8.40
CA MET A 46 -3.75 -4.33 -8.63
C MET A 46 -3.55 -5.16 -9.92
N LYS A 47 -4.40 -6.16 -10.16
CA LYS A 47 -4.35 -6.95 -11.38
C LYS A 47 -4.64 -6.12 -12.63
N MET A 48 -5.55 -5.14 -12.57
CA MET A 48 -5.77 -4.19 -13.67
C MET A 48 -4.52 -3.35 -13.94
N LEU A 49 -3.87 -2.82 -12.88
CA LEU A 49 -2.61 -2.07 -13.03
C LEU A 49 -1.52 -2.89 -13.70
N PHE A 50 -1.35 -4.15 -13.32
CA PHE A 50 -0.37 -5.03 -13.96
C PHE A 50 -0.72 -5.36 -15.42
N LYS A 51 -1.97 -5.36 -15.80
CA LYS A 51 -2.38 -5.57 -17.20
C LYS A 51 -2.21 -4.32 -18.05
N GLU A 52 -2.69 -3.18 -17.59
CA GLU A 52 -2.97 -1.99 -18.38
C GLU A 52 -2.16 -0.77 -17.95
N GLY A 53 -1.64 -0.75 -16.71
CA GLY A 53 -0.87 0.38 -16.19
C GLY A 53 0.52 0.49 -16.83
N ASN A 54 1.01 1.72 -16.96
CA ASN A 54 2.36 1.99 -17.46
C ASN A 54 3.38 2.05 -16.32
N GLU A 55 3.14 2.89 -15.32
CA GLU A 55 3.98 3.05 -14.13
C GLU A 55 3.10 3.26 -12.91
N PHE A 56 3.31 2.48 -11.84
CA PHE A 56 2.46 2.55 -10.66
C PHE A 56 3.17 2.16 -9.37
N GLY A 57 2.61 2.64 -8.24
CA GLY A 57 3.05 2.29 -6.89
C GLY A 57 2.06 1.36 -6.19
N ILE A 58 2.58 0.30 -5.57
CA ILE A 58 1.83 -0.63 -4.70
C ILE A 58 2.09 -0.22 -3.26
N ALA A 59 1.17 0.59 -2.71
CA ALA A 59 1.30 1.14 -1.36
C ALA A 59 0.53 0.29 -0.34
N THR A 60 1.18 -0.73 0.19
CA THR A 60 0.63 -1.64 1.20
C THR A 60 1.71 -2.24 2.09
N HIS A 61 1.33 -2.55 3.35
CA HIS A 61 2.16 -3.30 4.31
C HIS A 61 1.67 -4.74 4.50
N ASP A 62 0.68 -5.16 3.72
CA ASP A 62 0.07 -6.48 3.80
C ASP A 62 0.88 -7.50 3.00
N CYS A 63 1.44 -8.51 3.70
CA CYS A 63 2.27 -9.53 3.07
C CYS A 63 1.55 -10.31 1.97
N ASN A 64 0.24 -10.55 2.11
CA ASN A 64 -0.50 -11.29 1.09
C ASN A 64 -0.62 -10.49 -0.21
N LEU A 65 -0.85 -9.18 -0.09
CA LEU A 65 -0.91 -8.28 -1.24
C LEU A 65 0.48 -8.06 -1.87
N ILE A 66 1.54 -7.95 -1.05
CA ILE A 66 2.92 -7.88 -1.54
C ILE A 66 3.27 -9.16 -2.32
N ASN A 67 2.98 -10.34 -1.77
CA ASN A 67 3.20 -11.61 -2.45
C ASN A 67 2.35 -11.75 -3.73
N GLY A 68 1.13 -11.21 -3.70
CA GLY A 68 0.29 -11.11 -4.90
C GLY A 68 0.92 -10.26 -6.00
N ALA A 69 1.45 -9.08 -5.65
CA ALA A 69 2.17 -8.22 -6.60
C ALA A 69 3.42 -8.91 -7.17
N LYS A 70 4.21 -9.61 -6.33
CA LYS A 70 5.37 -10.39 -6.77
C LYS A 70 5.00 -11.52 -7.75
N LYS A 71 3.83 -12.16 -7.55
CA LYS A 71 3.34 -13.17 -8.52
C LYS A 71 2.94 -12.52 -9.83
N LEU A 72 2.24 -11.39 -9.78
CA LEU A 72 1.83 -10.66 -10.99
C LEU A 72 3.04 -10.12 -11.76
N SER A 73 4.08 -9.65 -11.10
CA SER A 73 5.29 -9.16 -11.77
C SER A 73 6.07 -10.22 -12.54
N LYS A 74 5.88 -11.50 -12.21
CA LYS A 74 6.45 -12.61 -13.01
C LYS A 74 5.70 -12.87 -14.32
N VAL A 75 4.47 -12.39 -14.41
CA VAL A 75 3.59 -12.59 -15.58
C VAL A 75 3.56 -11.36 -16.47
N TYR A 76 3.63 -10.19 -15.84
CA TYR A 76 3.51 -8.90 -16.52
C TYR A 76 4.80 -8.09 -16.32
N ASP A 77 5.49 -7.79 -17.42
CA ASP A 77 6.65 -6.90 -17.39
C ASP A 77 6.19 -5.44 -17.30
N LYS A 78 6.12 -4.93 -16.07
CA LYS A 78 5.63 -3.58 -15.77
C LYS A 78 6.56 -2.82 -14.84
N LYS A 79 6.66 -1.52 -15.07
CA LYS A 79 7.38 -0.61 -14.16
C LYS A 79 6.54 -0.32 -12.94
N PHE A 80 6.90 -0.87 -11.78
CA PHE A 80 6.23 -0.57 -10.53
C PHE A 80 7.22 -0.51 -9.36
N GLU A 81 6.76 0.03 -8.24
CA GLU A 81 7.50 0.05 -6.99
C GLU A 81 6.62 -0.31 -5.81
N PHE A 82 7.22 -0.91 -4.78
CA PHE A 82 6.58 -1.04 -3.48
C PHE A 82 6.77 0.25 -2.68
N GLN A 83 5.69 0.73 -2.06
CA GLN A 83 5.72 1.97 -1.30
C GLN A 83 5.33 1.72 0.15
N PHE A 84 6.19 2.13 1.08
CA PHE A 84 6.04 1.92 2.51
C PHE A 84 6.00 3.25 3.27
N LEU A 85 5.37 3.24 4.44
CA LEU A 85 5.58 4.27 5.44
C LEU A 85 6.93 4.02 6.13
N LYS A 86 7.72 5.06 6.36
CA LYS A 86 8.95 4.96 7.14
C LYS A 86 8.64 4.43 8.55
N GLY A 87 9.45 3.49 9.02
CA GLY A 87 9.28 2.86 10.33
C GLY A 87 8.22 1.75 10.37
N VAL A 88 7.60 1.40 9.25
CA VAL A 88 6.61 0.32 9.18
C VAL A 88 7.13 -0.80 8.29
N ARG A 89 7.23 -2.01 8.85
CA ARG A 89 7.69 -3.21 8.13
C ARG A 89 9.09 -3.04 7.54
N ASP A 90 9.99 -2.41 8.27
CA ASP A 90 11.35 -2.14 7.82
C ASP A 90 12.10 -3.41 7.44
N GLU A 91 11.76 -4.54 8.06
CA GLU A 91 12.34 -5.86 7.75
C GLU A 91 12.01 -6.39 6.34
N LEU A 92 10.96 -5.88 5.70
CA LEU A 92 10.58 -6.32 4.35
C LEU A 92 11.33 -5.59 3.25
N LYS A 93 11.70 -4.33 3.49
CA LYS A 93 12.31 -3.45 2.48
C LYS A 93 13.63 -4.02 1.93
N PRO A 94 14.62 -4.38 2.78
CA PRO A 94 15.86 -4.95 2.28
C PRO A 94 15.66 -6.29 1.57
N LYS A 95 14.64 -7.07 1.95
CA LYS A 95 14.32 -8.32 1.26
C LYS A 95 13.81 -8.06 -0.16
N LEU A 96 12.90 -7.10 -0.31
CA LEU A 96 12.37 -6.71 -1.62
C LEU A 96 13.45 -6.12 -2.53
N LEU A 97 14.34 -5.29 -1.97
CA LEU A 97 15.49 -4.76 -2.70
C LEU A 97 16.44 -5.86 -3.18
N LYS A 98 16.74 -6.85 -2.33
CA LYS A 98 17.55 -8.03 -2.72
C LYS A 98 16.90 -8.88 -3.81
N GLU A 99 15.57 -8.89 -3.86
CA GLU A 99 14.80 -9.56 -4.92
C GLU A 99 14.70 -8.72 -6.22
N GLY A 100 15.32 -7.54 -6.27
CA GLY A 100 15.36 -6.67 -7.45
C GLY A 100 14.19 -5.72 -7.60
N PHE A 101 13.30 -5.61 -6.60
CA PHE A 101 12.18 -4.69 -6.64
C PHE A 101 12.59 -3.27 -6.26
N LYS A 102 11.96 -2.28 -6.89
CA LYS A 102 12.05 -0.90 -6.43
C LYS A 102 11.22 -0.70 -5.16
N VAL A 103 11.79 0.00 -4.19
CA VAL A 103 11.12 0.32 -2.92
C VAL A 103 11.30 1.80 -2.64
N SER A 104 10.20 2.48 -2.31
CA SER A 104 10.20 3.86 -1.85
C SER A 104 9.54 4.00 -0.46
N GLU A 105 9.96 5.02 0.26
CA GLU A 105 9.42 5.34 1.58
C GLU A 105 8.70 6.68 1.57
N TYR A 106 7.49 6.68 2.13
CA TYR A 106 6.79 7.91 2.47
C TYR A 106 7.25 8.37 3.85
N ILE A 107 7.85 9.56 3.89
CA ILE A 107 8.35 10.17 5.12
C ILE A 107 7.51 11.41 5.41
N PRO A 108 6.59 11.38 6.39
CA PRO A 108 5.92 12.58 6.84
C PRO A 108 6.95 13.49 7.54
N TYR A 109 7.01 14.74 7.15
CA TYR A 109 7.90 15.75 7.75
C TYR A 109 7.17 17.06 8.01
N GLY A 110 7.82 17.97 8.76
CA GLY A 110 7.25 19.26 9.15
C GLY A 110 6.58 19.22 10.52
N THR A 111 6.08 20.35 10.97
CA THR A 111 5.53 20.56 12.32
C THR A 111 4.29 19.70 12.63
N ASN A 112 3.53 19.31 11.62
CA ASN A 112 2.29 18.54 11.75
C ASN A 112 2.44 17.02 11.55
N TRP A 113 3.68 16.49 11.52
CA TRP A 113 3.91 15.07 11.30
C TRP A 113 3.34 14.19 12.41
N LEU A 114 3.44 14.64 13.67
CA LEU A 114 2.98 13.88 14.83
C LEU A 114 1.45 13.72 14.86
N PRO A 115 0.64 14.80 14.73
CA PRO A 115 -0.81 14.67 14.60
C PRO A 115 -1.25 13.82 13.42
N TYR A 116 -0.54 13.89 12.29
CA TYR A 116 -0.77 13.03 11.14
C TYR A 116 -0.55 11.55 11.49
N SER A 117 0.59 11.23 12.10
CA SER A 117 0.95 9.86 12.49
C SER A 117 -0.03 9.27 13.51
N ILE A 118 -0.43 10.06 14.51
CA ILE A 118 -1.42 9.65 15.52
C ILE A 118 -2.79 9.37 14.87
N ARG A 119 -3.23 10.20 13.90
CA ARG A 119 -4.47 9.93 13.15
C ARG A 119 -4.38 8.60 12.40
N ARG A 120 -3.27 8.34 11.70
CA ARG A 120 -3.04 7.06 11.00
C ARG A 120 -3.07 5.87 11.95
N LEU A 121 -2.55 6.00 13.15
CA LEU A 121 -2.59 4.99 14.20
C LEU A 121 -4.01 4.72 14.68
N LYS A 122 -4.76 5.78 15.02
CA LYS A 122 -6.14 5.68 15.52
C LYS A 122 -7.11 5.08 14.49
N GLU A 123 -6.91 5.34 13.21
CA GLU A 123 -7.75 4.83 12.14
C GLU A 123 -7.66 3.31 11.96
N ARG A 124 -6.57 2.70 12.42
CA ARG A 124 -6.38 1.24 12.35
C ARG A 124 -5.78 0.71 13.64
N LYS A 125 -6.63 0.25 14.57
CA LYS A 125 -6.20 -0.47 15.79
C LYS A 125 -5.19 -1.59 15.52
N ARG A 126 -5.21 -2.18 14.33
CA ARG A 126 -4.29 -3.24 13.87
C ARG A 126 -2.88 -2.73 13.54
N ASN A 127 -2.74 -1.47 13.16
CA ASN A 127 -1.43 -0.85 12.90
C ASN A 127 -0.70 -0.49 14.20
N ILE A 128 -1.42 -0.31 15.30
CA ILE A 128 -0.84 -0.04 16.62
C ILE A 128 -0.01 -1.24 17.09
N LEU A 129 -0.50 -2.47 16.90
CA LEU A 129 0.25 -3.69 17.22
C LEU A 129 1.51 -3.85 16.35
N LEU A 130 1.45 -3.45 15.07
CA LEU A 130 2.59 -3.52 14.16
C LEU A 130 3.68 -2.48 14.51
N LEU A 131 3.29 -1.30 14.96
CA LEU A 131 4.22 -0.25 15.37
C LEU A 131 4.81 -0.50 16.76
N GLY A 132 4.02 -1.03 17.70
CA GLY A 132 4.53 -1.49 18.99
C GLY A 132 5.68 -2.49 18.85
N HIS A 133 5.57 -3.44 17.94
CA HIS A 133 6.64 -4.40 17.64
C HIS A 133 7.89 -3.76 17.04
N SER A 134 7.73 -2.72 16.22
CA SER A 134 8.87 -2.01 15.61
C SER A 134 9.60 -1.12 16.61
N PHE A 135 8.87 -0.47 17.52
CA PHE A 135 9.47 0.37 18.58
C PHE A 135 10.26 -0.43 19.61
N ILE A 136 9.75 -1.61 20.01
CA ILE A 136 10.44 -2.48 20.99
C ILE A 136 11.74 -3.02 20.39
N ARG A 137 11.79 -3.30 19.09
CA ARG A 137 12.98 -3.85 18.44
C ARG A 137 14.09 -2.83 18.15
N SER A 138 13.76 -1.55 18.02
CA SER A 138 14.77 -0.48 17.79
C SER A 138 15.43 0.05 19.07
N HIS A 139 14.94 -0.34 20.25
CA HIS A 139 15.49 0.08 21.54
C HIS A 139 16.11 -1.08 22.34
N LEU A 140 16.22 -2.29 21.73
CA LEU A 140 16.86 -3.46 22.33
C LEU A 140 18.11 -3.94 21.55
N VAL A 141 18.68 -3.05 20.74
CA VAL A 141 20.01 -3.28 20.11
C VAL A 141 20.90 -2.10 20.43
#